data_0c868900de8e66f3dcac9396e8d267c5
#
_entry.id   0c868900de8e66f3dcac9396e8d267c5
#
_cell.length_a   1.000
_cell.length_b   1.000
_cell.length_c   1.000
_cell.angle_alpha   90.00
_cell.angle_beta   90.00
_cell.angle_gamma   90.00
#
_symmetry.space_group_name_H-M   'P 1'
#
loop_
_entity.id
_entity.type
_entity.pdbx_description
1 polymer ?
#
loop_
_entity_poly.entity_id
_entity_poly.type
_entity_poly.pdbx_seq_one_letter_code
_entity_poly.pdbx_strand_id
1 'polypeptide(L)'
;MSAAAGSFYSSKSSTAIASLSAMDEIQTIAQEVEAKTNYLMTLKDGIENMPLVHQVEILRILNLKHTQINENKNGVFVNISKLNNELLQELYDYMTYVINQEKQLNEVEEHKQSLTKEFFDNKTHKDNL
;
A
#
# COMPACT_ATOMS: atom_id res chain seq x y z
N MET A 1 -50.29 -32.58 -11.55
CA MET A 1 -50.58 -31.25 -10.99
C MET A 1 -49.87 -31.02 -9.67
N SER A 2 -50.08 -31.83 -8.65
CA SER A 2 -49.39 -31.66 -7.36
C SER A 2 -47.87 -31.86 -7.45
N ALA A 3 -47.40 -32.80 -8.27
CA ALA A 3 -46.00 -33.03 -8.50
C ALA A 3 -45.31 -31.82 -9.16
N ALA A 4 -45.97 -31.17 -10.11
CA ALA A 4 -45.49 -29.96 -10.77
C ALA A 4 -45.42 -28.79 -9.79
N ALA A 5 -46.41 -28.63 -8.93
CA ALA A 5 -46.41 -27.59 -7.88
C ALA A 5 -45.30 -27.81 -6.85
N GLY A 6 -45.09 -29.05 -6.43
CA GLY A 6 -44.00 -29.42 -5.52
C GLY A 6 -42.62 -29.14 -6.13
N SER A 7 -42.46 -29.48 -7.41
CA SER A 7 -41.21 -29.21 -8.12
C SER A 7 -40.97 -27.71 -8.23
N PHE A 8 -42.00 -26.91 -8.47
CA PHE A 8 -41.91 -25.46 -8.54
C PHE A 8 -41.49 -24.86 -7.21
N TYR A 9 -42.03 -25.28 -6.09
CA TYR A 9 -41.62 -24.81 -4.76
C TYR A 9 -40.21 -25.22 -4.44
N SER A 10 -39.79 -26.43 -4.77
CA SER A 10 -38.45 -26.90 -4.62
C SER A 10 -37.46 -26.02 -5.41
N SER A 11 -37.83 -25.69 -6.63
CA SER A 11 -37.03 -24.81 -7.46
C SER A 11 -36.87 -23.39 -6.86
N LYS A 12 -37.96 -22.83 -6.33
CA LYS A 12 -37.89 -21.52 -5.64
C LYS A 12 -37.02 -21.56 -4.40
N SER A 13 -37.13 -22.57 -3.58
CA SER A 13 -36.32 -22.75 -2.39
C SER A 13 -34.83 -22.88 -2.75
N SER A 14 -34.54 -23.66 -3.79
CA SER A 14 -33.18 -23.83 -4.29
C SER A 14 -32.62 -22.52 -4.84
N THR A 15 -33.41 -21.73 -5.56
CA THR A 15 -33.02 -20.42 -6.08
C THR A 15 -32.76 -19.43 -4.95
N ALA A 16 -33.55 -19.41 -3.89
CA ALA A 16 -33.34 -18.53 -2.74
C ALA A 16 -32.03 -18.86 -2.00
N ILE A 17 -31.73 -20.14 -1.81
CA ILE A 17 -30.48 -20.56 -1.19
C ILE A 17 -29.28 -20.19 -2.06
N ALA A 18 -29.37 -20.42 -3.36
CA ALA A 18 -28.34 -20.02 -4.30
C ALA A 18 -28.12 -18.50 -4.33
N SER A 19 -29.20 -17.72 -4.23
CA SER A 19 -29.10 -16.25 -4.13
C SER A 19 -28.37 -15.78 -2.88
N LEU A 20 -28.66 -16.38 -1.72
CA LEU A 20 -27.97 -16.03 -0.48
C LEU A 20 -26.48 -16.38 -0.55
N SER A 21 -26.15 -17.54 -1.10
CA SER A 21 -24.75 -17.96 -1.31
C SER A 21 -24.05 -17.03 -2.29
N ALA A 22 -24.72 -16.63 -3.36
CA ALA A 22 -24.18 -15.68 -4.33
C ALA A 22 -23.94 -14.30 -3.71
N MET A 23 -24.83 -13.84 -2.84
CA MET A 23 -24.67 -12.58 -2.10
C MET A 23 -23.47 -12.63 -1.17
N ASP A 24 -23.25 -13.74 -0.48
CA ASP A 24 -22.07 -13.92 0.36
C ASP A 24 -20.79 -13.90 -0.45
N GLU A 25 -20.77 -14.57 -1.60
CA GLU A 25 -19.63 -14.54 -2.52
C GLU A 25 -19.38 -13.15 -3.07
N ILE A 26 -20.41 -12.42 -3.46
CA ILE A 26 -20.30 -11.04 -3.94
C ILE A 26 -19.75 -10.14 -2.85
N GLN A 27 -20.19 -10.29 -1.62
CA GLN A 27 -19.72 -9.51 -0.48
C GLN A 27 -18.24 -9.80 -0.21
N THR A 28 -17.82 -11.04 -0.26
CA THR A 28 -16.42 -11.44 -0.11
C THR A 28 -15.56 -10.84 -1.21
N ILE A 29 -16.00 -10.93 -2.46
CA ILE A 29 -15.30 -10.35 -3.62
C ILE A 29 -15.19 -8.84 -3.46
N ALA A 30 -16.26 -8.17 -3.03
CA ALA A 30 -16.28 -6.72 -2.81
C ALA A 30 -15.25 -6.32 -1.73
N GLN A 31 -15.14 -7.09 -0.66
CA GLN A 31 -14.16 -6.85 0.39
C GLN A 31 -12.72 -7.05 -0.11
N GLU A 32 -12.48 -8.07 -0.92
CA GLU A 32 -11.17 -8.32 -1.53
C GLU A 32 -10.77 -7.18 -2.48
N VAL A 33 -11.70 -6.71 -3.29
CA VAL A 33 -11.46 -5.59 -4.21
C VAL A 33 -11.16 -4.31 -3.43
N GLU A 34 -11.90 -4.03 -2.37
CA GLU A 34 -11.66 -2.88 -1.52
C GLU A 34 -10.29 -2.97 -0.84
N ALA A 35 -9.92 -4.12 -0.29
CA ALA A 35 -8.62 -4.34 0.31
C ALA A 35 -7.48 -4.13 -0.68
N LYS A 36 -7.63 -4.63 -1.90
CA LYS A 36 -6.65 -4.44 -2.97
C LYS A 36 -6.54 -2.98 -3.38
N THR A 37 -7.67 -2.30 -3.52
CA THR A 37 -7.70 -0.87 -3.85
C THR A 37 -6.98 -0.05 -2.77
N ASN A 38 -7.25 -0.33 -1.50
CA ASN A 38 -6.58 0.34 -0.38
C ASN A 38 -5.08 0.07 -0.37
N TYR A 39 -4.67 -1.17 -0.66
CA TYR A 39 -3.27 -1.56 -0.78
C TYR A 39 -2.56 -0.77 -1.88
N LEU A 40 -3.17 -0.68 -3.07
CA LEU A 40 -2.62 0.05 -4.20
C LEU A 40 -2.54 1.55 -3.91
N MET A 41 -3.55 2.13 -3.27
CA MET A 41 -3.54 3.55 -2.90
C MET A 41 -2.45 3.85 -1.86
N THR A 42 -2.28 2.97 -0.88
CA THR A 42 -1.21 3.10 0.12
C THR A 42 0.16 3.05 -0.54
N LEU A 43 0.35 2.11 -1.46
CA LEU A 43 1.59 1.96 -2.21
C LEU A 43 1.87 3.20 -3.07
N LYS A 44 0.87 3.67 -3.80
CA LYS A 44 0.97 4.86 -4.63
C LYS A 44 1.35 6.09 -3.80
N ASP A 45 0.63 6.35 -2.72
CA ASP A 45 0.88 7.50 -1.85
C ASP A 45 2.26 7.41 -1.21
N GLY A 46 2.66 6.23 -0.76
CA GLY A 46 3.98 6.02 -0.19
C GLY A 46 5.11 6.29 -1.18
N ILE A 47 4.96 5.83 -2.41
CA ILE A 47 5.95 6.07 -3.47
C ILE A 47 6.01 7.55 -3.85
N GLU A 48 4.87 8.20 -4.02
CA GLU A 48 4.80 9.62 -4.38
C GLU A 48 5.40 10.53 -3.30
N ASN A 49 5.34 10.12 -2.05
CA ASN A 49 5.90 10.87 -0.92
C ASN A 49 7.35 10.53 -0.60
N MET A 50 7.95 9.58 -1.29
CA MET A 50 9.35 9.25 -1.10
C MET A 50 10.28 10.33 -1.63
N PRO A 51 11.49 10.49 -1.05
CA PRO A 51 12.55 11.28 -1.67
C PRO A 51 12.84 10.80 -3.09
N LEU A 52 13.26 11.71 -3.94
CA LEU A 52 13.50 11.44 -5.36
C LEU A 52 14.46 10.28 -5.60
N VAL A 53 15.49 10.16 -4.77
CA VAL A 53 16.49 9.09 -4.90
C VAL A 53 15.84 7.71 -4.78
N HIS A 54 14.83 7.57 -3.93
CA HIS A 54 14.10 6.32 -3.76
C HIS A 54 13.08 6.08 -4.88
N GLN A 55 12.47 7.15 -5.38
CA GLN A 55 11.59 7.05 -6.56
C GLN A 55 12.36 6.58 -7.79
N VAL A 56 13.58 7.03 -7.96
CA VAL A 56 14.46 6.57 -9.05
C VAL A 56 14.78 5.08 -8.90
N GLU A 57 15.01 4.61 -7.68
CA GLU A 57 15.25 3.19 -7.42
C GLU A 57 14.03 2.33 -7.76
N ILE A 58 12.83 2.80 -7.41
CA ILE A 58 11.58 2.13 -7.79
C ILE A 58 11.44 2.07 -9.31
N LEU A 59 11.74 3.15 -9.98
CA LEU A 59 11.71 3.21 -11.44
C LEU A 59 12.70 2.22 -12.04
N ARG A 60 13.88 2.07 -11.45
CA ARG A 60 14.88 1.09 -11.87
C ARG A 60 14.35 -0.34 -11.72
N ILE A 61 13.70 -0.65 -10.59
CA ILE A 61 13.09 -1.96 -10.36
C ILE A 61 12.02 -2.25 -11.42
N LEU A 62 11.16 -1.30 -11.70
CA LEU A 62 10.11 -1.44 -12.70
C LEU A 62 10.68 -1.65 -14.09
N ASN A 63 11.73 -0.93 -14.44
CA ASN A 63 12.40 -1.07 -15.74
C ASN A 63 13.07 -2.44 -15.89
N LEU A 64 13.69 -2.96 -14.83
CA LEU A 64 14.29 -4.29 -14.85
C LEU A 64 13.25 -5.39 -15.05
N LYS A 65 12.03 -5.18 -14.59
CA LYS A 65 10.91 -6.12 -14.76
C LYS A 65 10.16 -5.91 -16.06
N HIS A 66 10.66 -5.06 -16.94
CA HIS A 66 10.05 -4.75 -18.24
C HIS A 66 8.62 -4.22 -18.13
N THR A 67 8.33 -3.46 -17.07
CA THR A 67 7.03 -2.84 -16.86
C THR A 67 6.83 -1.72 -17.87
N GLN A 68 5.61 -1.58 -18.37
CA GLN A 68 5.26 -0.48 -19.25
C GLN A 68 5.27 0.84 -18.47
N ILE A 69 6.11 1.76 -18.91
CA ILE A 69 6.30 3.07 -18.29
C ILE A 69 5.94 4.13 -19.32
N ASN A 70 5.10 5.09 -18.93
CA ASN A 70 4.74 6.22 -19.77
C ASN A 70 5.47 7.47 -19.28
N GLU A 71 6.06 8.22 -20.19
CA GLU A 71 6.81 9.42 -19.88
C GLU A 71 6.24 10.61 -20.66
N ASN A 72 6.07 11.73 -19.98
CA ASN A 72 5.68 12.99 -20.62
C ASN A 72 6.38 14.17 -19.93
N LYS A 73 6.01 15.40 -20.30
CA LYS A 73 6.59 16.62 -19.74
C LYS A 73 6.43 16.74 -18.21
N ASN A 74 5.39 16.10 -17.65
CA ASN A 74 5.05 16.21 -16.24
C ASN A 74 5.70 15.12 -15.40
N GLY A 75 6.35 14.13 -16.02
CA GLY A 75 7.06 13.07 -15.31
C GLY A 75 6.82 11.67 -15.89
N VAL A 76 7.04 10.69 -15.06
CA VAL A 76 6.92 9.27 -15.38
C VAL A 76 5.67 8.72 -14.72
N PHE A 77 4.89 7.95 -15.47
CA PHE A 77 3.63 7.38 -15.02
C PHE A 77 3.62 5.87 -15.21
N VAL A 78 3.23 5.15 -14.17
CA VAL A 78 3.09 3.70 -14.20
C VAL A 78 1.73 3.33 -13.64
N ASN A 79 1.01 2.45 -14.34
CA ASN A 79 -0.25 1.93 -13.83
C ASN A 79 0.03 0.74 -12.92
N ILE A 80 0.08 0.96 -11.61
CA ILE A 80 0.39 -0.08 -10.63
C ILE A 80 -0.69 -1.15 -10.54
N SER A 81 -1.92 -0.87 -10.95
CA SER A 81 -3.00 -1.86 -10.94
C SER A 81 -2.77 -3.00 -11.93
N LYS A 82 -1.91 -2.80 -12.94
CA LYS A 82 -1.57 -3.80 -13.94
C LYS A 82 -0.35 -4.65 -13.57
N LEU A 83 0.32 -4.33 -12.48
CA LEU A 83 1.49 -5.07 -12.02
C LEU A 83 1.07 -6.40 -11.39
N ASN A 84 1.92 -7.42 -11.52
CA ASN A 84 1.66 -8.69 -10.87
C ASN A 84 1.90 -8.59 -9.35
N ASN A 85 1.39 -9.55 -8.61
CA ASN A 85 1.45 -9.54 -7.14
C ASN A 85 2.89 -9.60 -6.62
N GLU A 86 3.77 -10.32 -7.29
CA GLU A 86 5.18 -10.42 -6.90
C GLU A 86 5.89 -9.07 -6.99
N LEU A 87 5.65 -8.35 -8.07
CA LEU A 87 6.24 -7.02 -8.27
C LEU A 87 5.65 -6.01 -7.29
N LEU A 88 4.33 -6.05 -7.06
CA LEU A 88 3.69 -5.20 -6.07
C LEU A 88 4.28 -5.43 -4.67
N GLN A 89 4.51 -6.69 -4.30
CA GLN A 89 5.12 -7.03 -3.02
C GLN A 89 6.55 -6.51 -2.93
N GLU A 90 7.32 -6.62 -4.00
CA GLU A 90 8.68 -6.10 -4.07
C GLU A 90 8.72 -4.57 -3.86
N LEU A 91 7.81 -3.85 -4.51
CA LEU A 91 7.69 -2.40 -4.34
C LEU A 91 7.25 -2.04 -2.91
N TYR A 92 6.32 -2.79 -2.36
CA TYR A 92 5.84 -2.58 -0.99
C TYR A 92 6.95 -2.82 0.03
N ASP A 93 7.72 -3.87 -0.14
CA ASP A 93 8.85 -4.20 0.72
C ASP A 93 9.91 -3.08 0.68
N TYR A 94 10.20 -2.58 -0.51
CA TYR A 94 11.12 -1.46 -0.66
C TYR A 94 10.59 -0.19 0.01
N MET A 95 9.31 0.13 -0.18
CA MET A 95 8.66 1.26 0.46
C MET A 95 8.75 1.17 1.97
N THR A 96 8.45 0.00 2.53
CA THR A 96 8.52 -0.25 3.97
C THR A 96 9.95 -0.07 4.49
N TYR A 97 10.93 -0.57 3.76
CA TYR A 97 12.35 -0.40 4.08
C TYR A 97 12.73 1.08 4.15
N VAL A 98 12.33 1.87 3.17
CA VAL A 98 12.61 3.31 3.12
C VAL A 98 11.96 4.04 4.29
N ILE A 99 10.69 3.75 4.57
CA ILE A 99 9.96 4.37 5.69
C ILE A 99 10.66 4.06 7.01
N ASN A 100 11.07 2.82 7.23
CA ASN A 100 11.77 2.41 8.44
C ASN A 100 13.13 3.09 8.56
N GLN A 101 13.87 3.21 7.46
CA GLN A 101 15.14 3.93 7.45
C GLN A 101 14.98 5.40 7.81
N GLU A 102 14.01 6.07 7.22
CA GLU A 102 13.74 7.49 7.49
C GLU A 102 13.35 7.70 8.95
N LYS A 103 12.54 6.80 9.49
CA LYS A 103 12.15 6.85 10.90
C LYS A 103 13.35 6.72 11.81
N GLN A 104 14.24 5.76 11.55
CA GLN A 104 15.46 5.57 12.32
C GLN A 104 16.39 6.77 12.23
N LEU A 105 16.55 7.35 11.03
CA LEU A 105 17.37 8.54 10.85
C LEU A 105 16.81 9.74 11.62
N ASN A 106 15.49 9.91 11.61
CA ASN A 106 14.85 10.98 12.37
C ASN A 106 15.04 10.79 13.88
N GLU A 107 14.91 9.57 14.38
CA GLU A 107 15.14 9.27 15.80
C GLU A 107 16.60 9.55 16.21
N VAL A 108 17.54 9.15 15.38
CA VAL A 108 18.97 9.43 15.62
C VAL A 108 19.24 10.94 15.59
N GLU A 109 18.65 11.65 14.62
CA GLU A 109 18.84 13.09 14.48
C GLU A 109 18.23 13.84 15.68
N GLU A 110 17.05 13.47 16.13
CA GLU A 110 16.40 14.05 17.32
C GLU A 110 17.25 13.81 18.56
N HIS A 111 17.78 12.60 18.73
CA HIS A 111 18.66 12.27 19.86
C HIS A 111 19.95 13.08 19.82
N LYS A 112 20.54 13.20 18.64
CA LYS A 112 21.75 14.01 18.43
C LYS A 112 21.49 15.48 18.75
N GLN A 113 20.36 16.03 18.30
CA GLN A 113 20.00 17.42 18.61
C GLN A 113 19.78 17.63 20.10
N SER A 114 19.13 16.68 20.75
CA SER A 114 18.89 16.72 22.20
C SER A 114 20.21 16.70 22.97
N LEU A 115 21.14 15.82 22.62
CA LEU A 115 22.47 15.76 23.25
C LEU A 115 23.25 17.04 23.01
N THR A 116 23.21 17.57 21.81
CA THR A 116 23.89 18.82 21.46
C THR A 116 23.36 19.98 22.28
N LYS A 117 22.02 20.06 22.42
CA LYS A 117 21.37 21.08 23.21
C LYS A 117 21.80 21.01 24.70
N GLU A 118 21.76 19.83 25.28
CA GLU A 118 22.21 19.60 26.66
C GLU A 118 23.67 20.01 26.85
N PHE A 119 24.52 19.62 25.93
CA PHE A 119 25.94 19.96 25.98
C PHE A 119 26.16 21.48 25.93
N PHE A 120 25.48 22.17 25.02
CA PHE A 120 25.58 23.63 24.90
C PHE A 120 25.01 24.35 26.11
N ASP A 121 23.86 23.91 26.62
CA ASP A 121 23.27 24.50 27.82
C ASP A 121 24.21 24.35 29.04
N ASN A 122 24.81 23.19 29.23
CA ASN A 122 25.76 22.95 30.28
C ASN A 122 27.05 23.79 30.12
N LYS A 123 27.52 23.93 28.90
CA LYS A 123 28.70 24.74 28.60
C LYS A 123 28.43 26.23 28.85
N THR A 124 27.28 26.71 28.44
CA THR A 124 26.88 28.09 28.69
C THR A 124 26.72 28.38 30.18
N HIS A 125 26.17 27.43 30.92
CA HIS A 125 26.06 27.54 32.38
C HIS A 125 27.43 27.60 33.06
N LYS A 126 28.39 26.79 32.63
CA LYS A 126 29.75 26.82 33.14
C LYS A 126 30.46 28.13 32.81
N ASP A 127 30.26 28.67 31.62
CA ASP A 127 30.83 29.93 31.17
C ASP A 127 30.29 31.13 31.97
N ASN A 128 29.11 31.02 32.51
CA ASN A 128 28.48 32.06 33.33
C ASN A 128 28.93 32.00 34.81
N LEU A 129 29.60 30.95 35.21
CA LEU A 129 30.16 30.84 36.53
C LEU A 129 31.55 31.41 36.60
#